data_397dd7866af1cfa589251b99deb7d1ab
#
_entry.id   397dd7866af1cfa589251b99deb7d1ab
#
_cell.length_a   1.000
_cell.length_b   1.000
_cell.length_c   1.000
_cell.angle_alpha   90.00
_cell.angle_beta   90.00
_cell.angle_gamma   90.00
#
_symmetry.space_group_name_H-M   'P 1'
#
loop_
_entity.id
_entity.type
_entity.pdbx_description
1 polymer ?
#
loop_
_entity_poly.entity_id
_entity_poly.type
_entity_poly.pdbx_seq_one_letter_code
_entity_poly.pdbx_strand_id
1 'polypeptide(L)'
;MKCAIILAGGKGTRMKADCPKVMCKVLMKPMIDYVVSAVKSAGCAAICVITGYRHTEVEDHLRNLDPTIETALQEPQLGTGHAVMCARDFIERHRGDDILVLNGDGPLLDEPTINGAYALHKSEGNAITLISALVEDTNGIGHIKRSADGKLRCIVEHKDATEEEKKINESNAGCYWFMGDKLLYALDRITNQNAQNEYYLTDSLSILLGAGNGANAYVVENSDVVLGANDRAQLHILNEILRHKIMHQLMVDGVDIPCTDGVMIADTVQIGTGTTILPGTILLGNTTIGKDCLIGPNTYIMDGTVGNGVTLDNVKLTDSTVEDSADAGPFVQIRGGSVLHTGVHIGDFVEVKNSTVGAGTKSAHLTYIGDSDVGAGVNFGCGTVTVNYDGKNKRRCKIGDGAFIGCNTNLVAPVEVGDRAYIAAGSTITDDIPGDALSIARARQVNKPGWVTEKKPYKEKK
;
A
#
# COMPACT_ATOMS: atom_id res chain seq x y z
N MET A 1 -16.82 7.14 -26.56
CA MET A 1 -16.51 7.00 -25.11
C MET A 1 -15.17 6.28 -24.99
N LYS A 2 -14.44 6.40 -23.87
CA LYS A 2 -13.26 5.57 -23.59
C LYS A 2 -13.69 4.37 -22.75
N CYS A 3 -13.30 3.16 -23.16
CA CYS A 3 -13.52 1.91 -22.41
C CYS A 3 -12.19 1.19 -22.24
N ALA A 4 -12.10 0.23 -21.31
CA ALA A 4 -10.88 -0.53 -21.10
C ALA A 4 -11.15 -2.03 -20.90
N ILE A 5 -10.23 -2.84 -21.41
CA ILE A 5 -10.15 -4.28 -21.18
C ILE A 5 -8.79 -4.56 -20.54
N ILE A 6 -8.77 -5.11 -19.33
CA ILE A 6 -7.55 -5.43 -18.57
C ILE A 6 -7.35 -6.95 -18.56
N LEU A 7 -6.18 -7.43 -19.01
CA LEU A 7 -5.86 -8.85 -19.07
C LEU A 7 -5.28 -9.34 -17.74
N ALA A 8 -6.04 -10.13 -16.99
CA ALA A 8 -5.71 -10.61 -15.66
C ALA A 8 -5.83 -12.15 -15.50
N GLY A 9 -5.94 -12.91 -16.60
CA GLY A 9 -6.18 -14.35 -16.58
C GLY A 9 -4.95 -15.24 -16.28
N GLY A 10 -3.74 -14.66 -16.28
CA GLY A 10 -2.49 -15.41 -16.23
C GLY A 10 -2.19 -16.07 -14.88
N LYS A 11 -1.73 -17.35 -14.91
CA LYS A 11 -1.32 -18.09 -13.70
C LYS A 11 -0.02 -17.57 -13.05
N GLY A 12 0.90 -17.03 -13.86
CA GLY A 12 2.19 -16.52 -13.34
C GLY A 12 3.06 -17.58 -12.66
N THR A 13 3.26 -18.74 -13.30
CA THR A 13 3.99 -19.88 -12.71
C THR A 13 5.39 -19.55 -12.23
N ARG A 14 6.08 -18.60 -12.91
CA ARG A 14 7.42 -18.10 -12.55
C ARG A 14 7.44 -17.28 -11.26
N MET A 15 6.30 -16.69 -10.87
CA MET A 15 6.17 -15.94 -9.61
C MET A 15 6.30 -16.83 -8.37
N LYS A 16 6.05 -18.13 -8.50
CA LYS A 16 6.02 -19.10 -7.39
C LYS A 16 5.20 -18.58 -6.19
N ALA A 17 4.10 -17.89 -6.49
CA ALA A 17 3.19 -17.31 -5.52
C ALA A 17 1.93 -18.17 -5.41
N ASP A 18 1.34 -18.20 -4.22
CA ASP A 18 0.03 -18.83 -3.98
C ASP A 18 -1.12 -17.81 -4.16
N CYS A 19 -1.03 -17.00 -5.22
CA CYS A 19 -2.06 -16.05 -5.64
C CYS A 19 -1.98 -15.82 -7.15
N PRO A 20 -3.03 -15.30 -7.80
CA PRO A 20 -2.96 -14.86 -9.19
C PRO A 20 -1.84 -13.83 -9.40
N LYS A 21 -1.20 -13.86 -10.58
CA LYS A 21 -0.08 -12.97 -10.90
C LYS A 21 -0.38 -11.49 -10.59
N VAL A 22 -1.53 -11.02 -11.02
CA VAL A 22 -1.97 -9.62 -10.87
C VAL A 22 -2.27 -9.22 -9.43
N MET A 23 -2.44 -10.21 -8.53
CA MET A 23 -2.63 -10.01 -7.09
C MET A 23 -1.30 -9.93 -6.32
N CYS A 24 -0.16 -10.21 -6.97
CA CYS A 24 1.15 -9.96 -6.37
C CYS A 24 1.31 -8.46 -6.09
N LYS A 25 1.87 -8.14 -4.91
CA LYS A 25 1.89 -6.77 -4.40
C LYS A 25 3.17 -6.02 -4.75
N VAL A 26 3.01 -4.79 -5.20
CA VAL A 26 4.04 -3.76 -5.28
C VAL A 26 3.72 -2.72 -4.20
N LEU A 27 4.66 -2.39 -3.32
CA LEU A 27 4.46 -1.53 -2.14
C LEU A 27 3.19 -1.87 -1.35
N MET A 28 2.99 -3.18 -1.10
CA MET A 28 1.86 -3.76 -0.36
C MET A 28 0.47 -3.67 -1.05
N LYS A 29 0.37 -3.10 -2.25
CA LYS A 29 -0.86 -2.98 -3.06
C LYS A 29 -0.81 -3.92 -4.27
N PRO A 30 -1.87 -4.69 -4.60
CA PRO A 30 -1.92 -5.55 -5.78
C PRO A 30 -1.60 -4.80 -7.07
N MET A 31 -0.88 -5.44 -8.01
CA MET A 31 -0.54 -4.81 -9.30
C MET A 31 -1.79 -4.36 -10.07
N ILE A 32 -2.87 -5.16 -10.02
CA ILE A 32 -4.13 -4.84 -10.69
C ILE A 32 -4.73 -3.50 -10.23
N ASP A 33 -4.55 -3.12 -8.95
CA ASP A 33 -5.10 -1.89 -8.40
C ASP A 33 -4.44 -0.65 -9.01
N TYR A 34 -3.13 -0.71 -9.28
CA TYR A 34 -2.42 0.37 -9.99
C TYR A 34 -2.96 0.52 -11.42
N VAL A 35 -3.14 -0.60 -12.13
CA VAL A 35 -3.65 -0.60 -13.50
C VAL A 35 -5.08 -0.05 -13.56
N VAL A 36 -5.97 -0.51 -12.67
CA VAL A 36 -7.36 -0.01 -12.57
C VAL A 36 -7.37 1.49 -12.25
N SER A 37 -6.52 1.94 -11.33
CA SER A 37 -6.40 3.36 -10.98
C SER A 37 -5.96 4.21 -12.17
N ALA A 38 -4.92 3.80 -12.90
CA ALA A 38 -4.43 4.50 -14.10
C ALA A 38 -5.49 4.60 -15.20
N VAL A 39 -6.22 3.51 -15.45
CA VAL A 39 -7.30 3.42 -16.43
C VAL A 39 -8.47 4.36 -16.07
N LYS A 40 -8.86 4.41 -14.79
CA LYS A 40 -9.89 5.34 -14.29
C LYS A 40 -9.45 6.80 -14.41
N SER A 41 -8.22 7.11 -14.00
CA SER A 41 -7.65 8.46 -14.10
C SER A 41 -7.56 8.92 -15.56
N ALA A 42 -7.30 8.00 -16.50
CA ALA A 42 -7.32 8.29 -17.93
C ALA A 42 -8.73 8.54 -18.50
N GLY A 43 -9.78 8.41 -17.70
CA GLY A 43 -11.16 8.71 -18.07
C GLY A 43 -11.88 7.58 -18.80
N CYS A 44 -11.48 6.31 -18.61
CA CYS A 44 -12.24 5.17 -19.12
C CYS A 44 -13.50 4.98 -18.26
N ALA A 45 -14.67 5.10 -18.90
CA ALA A 45 -15.97 5.08 -18.22
C ALA A 45 -16.50 3.67 -17.99
N ALA A 46 -16.08 2.68 -18.79
CA ALA A 46 -16.44 1.28 -18.64
C ALA A 46 -15.16 0.43 -18.63
N ILE A 47 -15.06 -0.51 -17.70
CA ILE A 47 -13.89 -1.37 -17.51
C ILE A 47 -14.36 -2.82 -17.45
N CYS A 48 -13.72 -3.70 -18.25
CA CYS A 48 -13.87 -5.13 -18.18
C CYS A 48 -12.52 -5.78 -17.87
N VAL A 49 -12.46 -6.64 -16.86
CA VAL A 49 -11.25 -7.39 -16.49
C VAL A 49 -11.40 -8.85 -16.90
N ILE A 50 -10.43 -9.35 -17.67
CA ILE A 50 -10.42 -10.75 -18.11
C ILE A 50 -9.74 -11.56 -17.03
N THR A 51 -10.52 -12.35 -16.30
CA THR A 51 -10.04 -13.23 -15.24
C THR A 51 -9.75 -14.64 -15.77
N GLY A 52 -9.05 -15.47 -14.99
CA GLY A 52 -8.72 -16.83 -15.40
C GLY A 52 -8.26 -17.67 -14.21
N TYR A 53 -6.96 -17.86 -14.03
CA TYR A 53 -6.45 -18.62 -12.88
C TYR A 53 -6.93 -18.06 -11.55
N ARG A 54 -7.61 -18.88 -10.71
CA ARG A 54 -8.24 -18.48 -9.44
C ARG A 54 -9.13 -17.24 -9.62
N HIS A 55 -9.93 -17.22 -10.67
CA HIS A 55 -10.74 -16.07 -11.07
C HIS A 55 -11.59 -15.49 -9.94
N THR A 56 -12.17 -16.33 -9.07
CA THR A 56 -13.00 -15.88 -7.95
C THR A 56 -12.27 -14.94 -6.99
N GLU A 57 -10.97 -15.19 -6.74
CA GLU A 57 -10.15 -14.33 -5.88
C GLU A 57 -9.96 -12.92 -6.49
N VAL A 58 -9.72 -12.86 -7.80
CA VAL A 58 -9.59 -11.59 -8.52
C VAL A 58 -10.95 -10.87 -8.60
N GLU A 59 -12.02 -11.58 -8.91
CA GLU A 59 -13.38 -11.03 -9.03
C GLU A 59 -13.90 -10.47 -7.71
N ASP A 60 -13.67 -11.19 -6.60
CA ASP A 60 -14.07 -10.71 -5.26
C ASP A 60 -13.26 -9.48 -4.86
N HIS A 61 -11.96 -9.44 -5.16
CA HIS A 61 -11.13 -8.27 -4.92
C HIS A 61 -11.62 -7.07 -5.73
N LEU A 62 -11.85 -7.24 -7.04
CA LEU A 62 -12.33 -6.16 -7.92
C LEU A 62 -13.71 -5.64 -7.50
N ARG A 63 -14.63 -6.54 -7.08
CA ARG A 63 -15.96 -6.15 -6.58
C ARG A 63 -15.87 -5.26 -5.32
N ASN A 64 -14.90 -5.55 -4.44
CA ASN A 64 -14.64 -4.74 -3.25
C ASN A 64 -13.96 -3.41 -3.61
N LEU A 65 -13.11 -3.40 -4.63
CA LEU A 65 -12.44 -2.19 -5.11
C LEU A 65 -13.42 -1.24 -5.81
N ASP A 66 -14.21 -1.77 -6.74
CA ASP A 66 -15.24 -1.04 -7.48
C ASP A 66 -16.27 -2.02 -8.08
N PRO A 67 -17.51 -2.03 -7.59
CA PRO A 67 -18.56 -2.94 -8.08
C PRO A 67 -19.03 -2.66 -9.52
N THR A 68 -18.60 -1.57 -10.14
CA THR A 68 -18.95 -1.25 -11.55
C THR A 68 -18.03 -1.93 -12.56
N ILE A 69 -16.92 -2.53 -12.10
CA ILE A 69 -16.00 -3.26 -12.98
C ILE A 69 -16.65 -4.58 -13.41
N GLU A 70 -16.80 -4.75 -14.72
CA GLU A 70 -17.25 -6.01 -15.30
C GLU A 70 -16.10 -7.03 -15.36
N THR A 71 -16.42 -8.30 -15.30
CA THR A 71 -15.45 -9.39 -15.46
C THR A 71 -15.87 -10.37 -16.54
N ALA A 72 -14.90 -10.93 -17.27
CA ALA A 72 -15.13 -12.02 -18.21
C ALA A 72 -14.10 -13.13 -17.98
N LEU A 73 -14.57 -14.39 -17.92
CA LEU A 73 -13.72 -15.53 -17.62
C LEU A 73 -13.06 -16.06 -18.90
N GLN A 74 -11.72 -16.18 -18.87
CA GLN A 74 -10.95 -16.90 -19.89
C GLN A 74 -10.69 -18.33 -19.46
N GLU A 75 -11.40 -19.29 -20.05
CA GLU A 75 -11.21 -20.72 -19.85
C GLU A 75 -11.47 -21.49 -21.15
N PRO A 76 -10.45 -22.24 -21.69
CA PRO A 76 -9.05 -22.32 -21.26
C PRO A 76 -8.21 -21.10 -21.67
N GLN A 77 -6.99 -21.01 -21.12
CA GLN A 77 -6.05 -19.90 -21.42
C GLN A 77 -5.30 -20.19 -22.74
N LEU A 78 -5.76 -19.60 -23.85
CA LEU A 78 -5.26 -19.81 -25.21
C LEU A 78 -4.55 -18.57 -25.78
N GLY A 79 -3.97 -17.73 -24.96
CA GLY A 79 -3.23 -16.54 -25.36
C GLY A 79 -3.99 -15.23 -25.16
N THR A 80 -3.31 -14.10 -25.44
CA THR A 80 -3.81 -12.75 -25.18
C THR A 80 -4.96 -12.34 -26.09
N GLY A 81 -4.95 -12.77 -27.35
CA GLY A 81 -6.07 -12.57 -28.28
C GLY A 81 -7.33 -13.31 -27.82
N HIS A 82 -7.18 -14.56 -27.36
CA HIS A 82 -8.30 -15.32 -26.80
C HIS A 82 -8.87 -14.65 -25.54
N ALA A 83 -8.02 -14.08 -24.69
CA ALA A 83 -8.48 -13.34 -23.53
C ALA A 83 -9.42 -12.18 -23.94
N VAL A 84 -9.04 -11.39 -24.95
CA VAL A 84 -9.87 -10.30 -25.45
C VAL A 84 -11.15 -10.82 -26.13
N MET A 85 -11.10 -11.99 -26.82
CA MET A 85 -12.28 -12.63 -27.38
C MET A 85 -13.33 -13.00 -26.32
N CYS A 86 -12.92 -13.32 -25.08
CA CYS A 86 -13.83 -13.58 -23.96
C CYS A 86 -14.61 -12.33 -23.54
N ALA A 87 -14.15 -11.13 -23.86
CA ALA A 87 -14.88 -9.88 -23.63
C ALA A 87 -15.74 -9.46 -24.85
N ARG A 88 -16.06 -10.37 -25.78
CA ARG A 88 -16.78 -10.02 -27.01
C ARG A 88 -18.08 -9.24 -26.74
N ASP A 89 -18.89 -9.66 -25.79
CA ASP A 89 -20.16 -8.99 -25.46
C ASP A 89 -19.91 -7.56 -24.96
N PHE A 90 -18.85 -7.31 -24.20
CA PHE A 90 -18.44 -5.97 -23.79
C PHE A 90 -18.04 -5.14 -25.02
N ILE A 91 -17.21 -5.68 -25.91
CA ILE A 91 -16.75 -4.99 -27.13
C ILE A 91 -17.93 -4.67 -28.06
N GLU A 92 -18.89 -5.59 -28.23
CA GLU A 92 -20.09 -5.39 -29.06
C GLU A 92 -20.95 -4.22 -28.54
N ARG A 93 -21.14 -4.11 -27.20
CA ARG A 93 -21.84 -2.98 -26.59
C ARG A 93 -21.11 -1.64 -26.81
N HIS A 94 -19.77 -1.70 -26.93
CA HIS A 94 -18.89 -0.53 -27.10
C HIS A 94 -18.29 -0.44 -28.51
N ARG A 95 -18.96 -1.03 -29.50
CA ARG A 95 -18.46 -1.11 -30.88
C ARG A 95 -18.12 0.24 -31.53
N GLY A 96 -18.83 1.29 -31.14
CA GLY A 96 -18.61 2.67 -31.62
C GLY A 96 -17.64 3.49 -30.78
N ASP A 97 -17.09 2.90 -29.73
CA ASP A 97 -16.21 3.55 -28.77
C ASP A 97 -14.72 3.20 -29.03
N ASP A 98 -13.82 3.91 -28.37
CA ASP A 98 -12.39 3.58 -28.36
C ASP A 98 -12.09 2.70 -27.15
N ILE A 99 -11.43 1.56 -27.36
CA ILE A 99 -11.17 0.53 -26.35
C ILE A 99 -9.67 0.43 -26.10
N LEU A 100 -9.27 0.69 -24.86
CA LEU A 100 -7.93 0.44 -24.35
C LEU A 100 -7.83 -1.03 -23.96
N VAL A 101 -6.87 -1.77 -24.51
CA VAL A 101 -6.54 -3.14 -24.07
C VAL A 101 -5.15 -3.13 -23.47
N LEU A 102 -4.99 -3.63 -22.22
CA LEU A 102 -3.71 -3.60 -21.53
C LEU A 102 -3.54 -4.77 -20.56
N ASN A 103 -2.28 -5.06 -20.22
CA ASN A 103 -1.93 -6.10 -19.26
C ASN A 103 -2.18 -5.65 -17.81
N GLY A 104 -2.73 -6.53 -16.97
CA GLY A 104 -2.99 -6.27 -15.56
C GLY A 104 -1.76 -6.36 -14.64
N ASP A 105 -0.60 -6.70 -15.18
CA ASP A 105 0.67 -6.86 -14.46
C ASP A 105 1.71 -5.77 -14.76
N GLY A 106 1.29 -4.66 -15.41
CA GLY A 106 2.09 -3.48 -15.70
C GLY A 106 1.76 -2.30 -14.77
N PRO A 107 2.15 -2.29 -13.50
CA PRO A 107 1.71 -1.31 -12.51
C PRO A 107 2.33 0.09 -12.68
N LEU A 108 3.30 0.24 -13.59
CA LEU A 108 4.00 1.51 -13.84
C LEU A 108 3.40 2.32 -14.98
N LEU A 109 2.42 1.77 -15.70
CA LEU A 109 1.69 2.51 -16.73
C LEU A 109 0.82 3.58 -16.06
N ASP A 110 0.98 4.83 -16.48
CA ASP A 110 0.33 5.98 -15.85
C ASP A 110 -0.65 6.70 -16.79
N GLU A 111 -1.49 7.55 -16.19
CA GLU A 111 -2.51 8.33 -16.90
C GLU A 111 -1.95 9.20 -18.01
N PRO A 112 -0.84 9.97 -17.84
CA PRO A 112 -0.28 10.78 -18.92
C PRO A 112 0.11 9.96 -20.15
N THR A 113 0.69 8.77 -19.95
CA THR A 113 1.07 7.85 -21.02
C THR A 113 -0.17 7.33 -21.78
N ILE A 114 -1.20 6.89 -21.03
CA ILE A 114 -2.45 6.42 -21.63
C ILE A 114 -3.13 7.52 -22.45
N ASN A 115 -3.21 8.73 -21.92
CA ASN A 115 -3.84 9.86 -22.59
C ASN A 115 -3.01 10.42 -23.75
N GLY A 116 -1.68 10.39 -23.66
CA GLY A 116 -0.79 10.73 -24.78
C GLY A 116 -1.00 9.81 -25.98
N ALA A 117 -1.05 8.50 -25.73
CA ALA A 117 -1.36 7.50 -26.76
C ALA A 117 -2.78 7.67 -27.33
N TYR A 118 -3.76 8.03 -26.49
CA TYR A 118 -5.12 8.31 -26.93
C TYR A 118 -5.20 9.54 -27.83
N ALA A 119 -4.48 10.61 -27.48
CA ALA A 119 -4.44 11.82 -28.29
C ALA A 119 -3.89 11.53 -29.71
N LEU A 120 -2.82 10.71 -29.80
CA LEU A 120 -2.28 10.26 -31.07
C LEU A 120 -3.31 9.40 -31.84
N HIS A 121 -3.98 8.46 -31.14
CA HIS A 121 -5.02 7.61 -31.71
C HIS A 121 -6.13 8.41 -32.40
N LYS A 122 -6.60 9.47 -31.73
CA LYS A 122 -7.68 10.33 -32.25
C LYS A 122 -7.22 11.28 -33.37
N SER A 123 -6.05 11.89 -33.20
CA SER A 123 -5.57 12.88 -34.16
C SER A 123 -5.27 12.32 -35.57
N GLU A 124 -4.82 11.06 -35.60
CA GLU A 124 -4.50 10.36 -36.84
C GLU A 124 -5.65 9.44 -37.34
N GLY A 125 -6.69 9.26 -36.54
CA GLY A 125 -7.80 8.35 -36.88
C GLY A 125 -7.35 6.88 -37.01
N ASN A 126 -6.41 6.45 -36.15
CA ASN A 126 -5.85 5.11 -36.20
C ASN A 126 -6.88 4.06 -35.79
N ALA A 127 -6.89 2.91 -36.46
CA ALA A 127 -7.66 1.74 -36.04
C ALA A 127 -7.04 1.06 -34.81
N ILE A 128 -5.70 1.15 -34.70
CA ILE A 128 -4.91 0.71 -33.55
C ILE A 128 -3.77 1.71 -33.29
N THR A 129 -3.57 2.06 -32.03
CA THR A 129 -2.38 2.79 -31.57
C THR A 129 -1.78 2.02 -30.40
N LEU A 130 -0.56 1.56 -30.55
CA LEU A 130 0.16 0.85 -29.50
C LEU A 130 1.05 1.80 -28.69
N ILE A 131 1.35 1.42 -27.45
CA ILE A 131 2.37 2.08 -26.64
C ILE A 131 3.66 1.28 -26.76
N SER A 132 4.78 1.93 -27.03
CA SER A 132 6.11 1.33 -27.11
C SER A 132 7.15 2.17 -26.36
N ALA A 133 8.27 1.55 -26.02
CA ALA A 133 9.43 2.25 -25.47
C ALA A 133 10.72 1.68 -26.05
N LEU A 134 11.78 2.49 -26.03
CA LEU A 134 13.13 2.03 -26.34
C LEU A 134 13.74 1.47 -25.06
N VAL A 135 14.08 0.17 -25.04
CA VAL A 135 14.65 -0.53 -23.89
C VAL A 135 16.00 -1.14 -24.24
N GLU A 136 16.91 -1.22 -23.26
CA GLU A 136 18.22 -1.85 -23.45
C GLU A 136 18.12 -3.38 -23.41
N ASP A 137 17.35 -3.92 -22.47
CA ASP A 137 17.07 -5.37 -22.34
C ASP A 137 15.67 -5.69 -22.86
N THR A 138 15.61 -6.30 -24.02
CA THR A 138 14.37 -6.70 -24.70
C THR A 138 13.97 -8.15 -24.41
N ASN A 139 14.64 -8.83 -23.47
CA ASN A 139 14.44 -10.24 -23.20
C ASN A 139 13.00 -10.54 -22.69
N GLY A 140 12.29 -11.34 -23.46
CA GLY A 140 10.92 -11.76 -23.13
C GLY A 140 9.83 -10.72 -23.43
N ILE A 141 10.14 -9.62 -24.12
CA ILE A 141 9.22 -8.58 -24.54
C ILE A 141 9.03 -8.65 -26.07
N GLY A 142 7.83 -8.34 -26.58
CA GLY A 142 7.57 -8.28 -28.02
C GLY A 142 8.29 -7.10 -28.69
N HIS A 143 8.83 -7.32 -29.90
CA HIS A 143 9.62 -6.36 -30.65
C HIS A 143 8.78 -5.65 -31.73
N ILE A 144 8.88 -4.33 -31.82
CA ILE A 144 8.18 -3.51 -32.83
C ILE A 144 8.99 -3.47 -34.11
N LYS A 145 8.49 -4.10 -35.16
CA LYS A 145 9.14 -4.10 -36.47
C LYS A 145 8.60 -2.98 -37.34
N ARG A 146 9.52 -2.17 -37.87
CA ARG A 146 9.21 -1.08 -38.81
C ARG A 146 9.76 -1.37 -40.20
N SER A 147 9.13 -0.81 -41.23
CA SER A 147 9.66 -0.83 -42.59
C SER A 147 10.80 0.19 -42.74
N ALA A 148 11.51 0.16 -43.88
CA ALA A 148 12.63 1.06 -44.15
C ALA A 148 12.23 2.57 -44.13
N ASP A 149 10.96 2.89 -44.39
CA ASP A 149 10.38 4.24 -44.30
C ASP A 149 9.86 4.60 -42.90
N GLY A 150 10.16 3.78 -41.88
CA GLY A 150 9.83 4.00 -40.46
C GLY A 150 8.40 3.64 -40.07
N LYS A 151 7.54 3.18 -40.99
CA LYS A 151 6.16 2.81 -40.67
C LYS A 151 6.10 1.48 -39.92
N LEU A 152 5.11 1.34 -39.06
CA LEU A 152 4.80 0.09 -38.37
C LEU A 152 4.51 -1.04 -39.35
N ARG A 153 5.00 -2.22 -39.08
CA ARG A 153 4.78 -3.43 -39.87
C ARG A 153 4.12 -4.55 -39.09
N CYS A 154 4.73 -4.95 -38.00
CA CYS A 154 4.21 -5.98 -37.11
C CYS A 154 4.86 -5.90 -35.74
N ILE A 155 4.29 -6.61 -34.76
CA ILE A 155 4.91 -6.93 -33.49
C ILE A 155 5.36 -8.39 -33.58
N VAL A 156 6.61 -8.67 -33.23
CA VAL A 156 7.16 -10.03 -33.22
C VAL A 156 7.34 -10.43 -31.76
N GLU A 157 6.64 -11.47 -31.33
CA GLU A 157 6.80 -12.02 -29.97
C GLU A 157 8.20 -12.58 -29.79
N HIS A 158 8.80 -12.38 -28.61
CA HIS A 158 10.21 -12.76 -28.35
C HIS A 158 10.53 -14.21 -28.69
N LYS A 159 9.58 -15.15 -28.47
CA LYS A 159 9.74 -16.57 -28.74
C LYS A 159 9.71 -16.94 -30.24
N ASP A 160 9.06 -16.09 -31.03
CA ASP A 160 8.97 -16.23 -32.48
C ASP A 160 10.02 -15.40 -33.22
N ALA A 161 10.77 -14.53 -32.49
CA ALA A 161 11.74 -13.61 -33.06
C ALA A 161 13.03 -14.31 -33.51
N THR A 162 13.51 -13.97 -34.69
CA THR A 162 14.86 -14.30 -35.18
C THR A 162 15.92 -13.55 -34.37
N GLU A 163 17.20 -14.01 -34.43
CA GLU A 163 18.30 -13.35 -33.73
C GLU A 163 18.51 -11.87 -34.17
N GLU A 164 18.13 -11.51 -35.41
CA GLU A 164 18.17 -10.12 -35.87
C GLU A 164 16.99 -9.30 -35.29
N GLU A 165 15.80 -9.91 -35.17
CA GLU A 165 14.64 -9.24 -34.61
C GLU A 165 14.77 -9.04 -33.10
N LYS A 166 15.47 -9.91 -32.38
CA LYS A 166 15.79 -9.72 -30.95
C LYS A 166 16.72 -8.55 -30.68
N LYS A 167 17.40 -8.02 -31.69
CA LYS A 167 18.22 -6.79 -31.57
C LYS A 167 17.40 -5.50 -31.68
N ILE A 168 16.12 -5.58 -32.04
CA ILE A 168 15.24 -4.42 -32.07
C ILE A 168 14.96 -3.97 -30.64
N ASN A 169 15.33 -2.74 -30.33
CA ASN A 169 15.20 -2.16 -28.99
C ASN A 169 13.84 -1.46 -28.75
N GLU A 170 13.03 -1.26 -29.80
CA GLU A 170 11.66 -0.77 -29.62
C GLU A 170 10.76 -1.92 -29.19
N SER A 171 10.30 -1.85 -27.95
CA SER A 171 9.55 -2.90 -27.27
C SER A 171 8.09 -2.53 -27.08
N ASN A 172 7.23 -3.55 -27.19
CA ASN A 172 5.80 -3.44 -27.02
C ASN A 172 5.40 -3.41 -25.55
N ALA A 173 4.70 -2.37 -25.10
CA ALA A 173 4.20 -2.25 -23.73
C ALA A 173 3.02 -3.18 -23.40
N GLY A 174 2.47 -3.90 -24.39
CA GLY A 174 1.24 -4.68 -24.17
C GLY A 174 0.02 -3.82 -23.86
N CYS A 175 -0.01 -2.59 -24.37
CA CYS A 175 -1.06 -1.62 -24.17
C CYS A 175 -1.43 -0.98 -25.52
N TYR A 176 -2.72 -1.00 -25.84
CA TYR A 176 -3.22 -0.64 -27.18
C TYR A 176 -4.55 0.09 -27.10
N TRP A 177 -4.68 1.20 -27.84
CA TRP A 177 -5.96 1.79 -28.19
C TRP A 177 -6.50 1.21 -29.49
N PHE A 178 -7.75 0.78 -29.52
CA PHE A 178 -8.45 0.30 -30.70
C PHE A 178 -9.74 1.06 -30.92
N MET A 179 -10.12 1.27 -32.17
CA MET A 179 -11.54 1.47 -32.50
C MET A 179 -12.29 0.16 -32.27
N GLY A 180 -13.41 0.17 -31.55
CA GLY A 180 -14.12 -1.04 -31.15
C GLY A 180 -14.56 -1.94 -32.31
N ASP A 181 -15.02 -1.38 -33.44
CA ASP A 181 -15.37 -2.11 -34.65
C ASP A 181 -14.14 -2.77 -35.30
N LYS A 182 -12.97 -2.12 -35.23
CA LYS A 182 -11.73 -2.65 -35.77
C LYS A 182 -11.13 -3.75 -34.87
N LEU A 183 -11.32 -3.63 -33.56
CA LEU A 183 -10.94 -4.70 -32.63
C LEU A 183 -11.72 -5.98 -32.97
N LEU A 184 -13.06 -5.92 -33.08
CA LEU A 184 -13.89 -7.06 -33.50
C LEU A 184 -13.43 -7.64 -34.83
N TYR A 185 -13.17 -6.79 -35.84
CA TYR A 185 -12.68 -7.23 -37.15
C TYR A 185 -11.36 -8.00 -37.03
N ALA A 186 -10.43 -7.56 -36.19
CA ALA A 186 -9.14 -8.20 -35.98
C ALA A 186 -9.30 -9.54 -35.24
N LEU A 187 -10.10 -9.57 -34.16
CA LEU A 187 -10.35 -10.77 -33.35
C LEU A 187 -10.93 -11.93 -34.18
N ASP A 188 -11.80 -11.65 -35.16
CA ASP A 188 -12.36 -12.65 -36.06
C ASP A 188 -11.32 -13.28 -37.01
N ARG A 189 -10.08 -12.73 -37.07
CA ARG A 189 -9.04 -13.11 -38.03
C ARG A 189 -7.75 -13.56 -37.39
N ILE A 190 -7.57 -13.36 -36.08
CA ILE A 190 -6.43 -13.87 -35.34
C ILE A 190 -6.46 -15.42 -35.37
N THR A 191 -5.32 -16.02 -35.65
CA THR A 191 -5.12 -17.47 -35.66
C THR A 191 -4.11 -17.87 -34.58
N ASN A 192 -4.01 -19.17 -34.30
CA ASN A 192 -3.03 -19.71 -33.34
C ASN A 192 -1.85 -20.42 -34.03
N GLN A 193 -1.54 -20.05 -35.28
CA GLN A 193 -0.44 -20.65 -36.06
C GLN A 193 0.90 -19.98 -35.73
N ASN A 194 1.42 -20.19 -34.50
CA ASN A 194 2.69 -19.65 -34.01
C ASN A 194 3.40 -20.66 -33.11
N ALA A 195 4.59 -20.35 -32.61
CA ALA A 195 5.43 -21.26 -31.82
C ALA A 195 4.74 -21.76 -30.53
N GLN A 196 3.78 -21.01 -29.97
CA GLN A 196 3.07 -21.35 -28.74
C GLN A 196 1.70 -21.99 -28.96
N ASN A 197 1.18 -22.03 -30.19
CA ASN A 197 -0.21 -22.38 -30.54
C ASN A 197 -1.25 -21.54 -29.79
N GLU A 198 -0.96 -20.24 -29.58
CA GLU A 198 -1.80 -19.28 -28.86
C GLU A 198 -2.36 -18.22 -29.80
N TYR A 199 -3.51 -17.66 -29.51
CA TYR A 199 -4.05 -16.50 -30.19
C TYR A 199 -3.37 -15.23 -29.65
N TYR A 200 -2.47 -14.64 -30.47
CA TYR A 200 -1.76 -13.43 -30.07
C TYR A 200 -2.55 -12.17 -30.43
N LEU A 201 -2.81 -11.31 -29.44
CA LEU A 201 -3.43 -10.01 -29.69
C LEU A 201 -2.54 -9.12 -30.59
N THR A 202 -1.23 -9.31 -30.51
CA THR A 202 -0.24 -8.57 -31.32
C THR A 202 -0.41 -8.78 -32.82
N ASP A 203 -1.02 -9.89 -33.26
CA ASP A 203 -1.35 -10.14 -34.67
C ASP A 203 -2.39 -9.15 -35.23
N SER A 204 -3.20 -8.53 -34.35
CA SER A 204 -4.20 -7.52 -34.74
C SER A 204 -3.59 -6.37 -35.51
N LEU A 205 -2.34 -5.97 -35.21
CA LEU A 205 -1.64 -4.91 -35.92
C LEU A 205 -1.46 -5.27 -37.42
N SER A 206 -0.92 -6.45 -37.70
CA SER A 206 -0.70 -6.92 -39.06
C SER A 206 -2.01 -7.10 -39.83
N ILE A 207 -3.05 -7.61 -39.18
CA ILE A 207 -4.39 -7.81 -39.74
C ILE A 207 -5.01 -6.46 -40.13
N LEU A 208 -4.93 -5.46 -39.26
CA LEU A 208 -5.52 -4.13 -39.51
C LEU A 208 -4.75 -3.38 -40.59
N LEU A 209 -3.41 -3.41 -40.57
CA LEU A 209 -2.56 -2.85 -41.63
C LEU A 209 -2.84 -3.48 -43.00
N GLY A 210 -2.94 -4.84 -43.02
CA GLY A 210 -3.27 -5.59 -44.26
C GLY A 210 -4.65 -5.27 -44.81
N ALA A 211 -5.59 -4.80 -44.01
CA ALA A 211 -6.90 -4.32 -44.38
C ALA A 211 -6.92 -2.82 -44.79
N GLY A 212 -5.76 -2.16 -44.84
CA GLY A 212 -5.62 -0.75 -45.23
C GLY A 212 -6.00 0.26 -44.14
N ASN A 213 -6.08 -0.18 -42.86
CA ASN A 213 -6.36 0.72 -41.76
C ASN A 213 -5.09 1.43 -41.26
N GLY A 214 -5.27 2.62 -40.67
CA GLY A 214 -4.19 3.38 -40.03
C GLY A 214 -3.75 2.73 -38.71
N ALA A 215 -2.43 2.77 -38.45
CA ALA A 215 -1.84 2.33 -37.18
C ALA A 215 -0.59 3.15 -36.86
N ASN A 216 -0.36 3.46 -35.59
CA ASN A 216 0.87 4.10 -35.13
C ASN A 216 1.28 3.61 -33.74
N ALA A 217 2.50 3.94 -33.34
CA ALA A 217 3.03 3.70 -32.00
C ALA A 217 3.30 5.03 -31.31
N TYR A 218 2.77 5.16 -30.10
CA TYR A 218 3.16 6.20 -29.16
C TYR A 218 4.41 5.73 -28.42
N VAL A 219 5.57 6.24 -28.84
CA VAL A 219 6.86 5.92 -28.25
C VAL A 219 7.05 6.77 -27.01
N VAL A 220 7.14 6.15 -25.83
CA VAL A 220 7.33 6.87 -24.58
C VAL A 220 8.83 7.07 -24.28
N GLU A 221 9.15 8.19 -23.63
CA GLU A 221 10.52 8.48 -23.18
C GLU A 221 10.92 7.63 -21.98
N ASN A 222 9.98 7.43 -21.03
CA ASN A 222 10.22 6.59 -19.87
C ASN A 222 9.96 5.12 -20.20
N SER A 223 11.03 4.34 -20.29
CA SER A 223 10.95 2.89 -20.58
C SER A 223 10.36 2.04 -19.46
N ASP A 224 10.24 2.57 -18.24
CA ASP A 224 9.69 1.81 -17.12
C ASP A 224 8.24 1.36 -17.35
N VAL A 225 7.49 2.11 -18.16
CA VAL A 225 6.07 1.83 -18.45
C VAL A 225 5.83 0.50 -19.15
N VAL A 226 6.84 -0.09 -19.81
CA VAL A 226 6.73 -1.41 -20.44
C VAL A 226 7.04 -2.56 -19.49
N LEU A 227 7.49 -2.25 -18.27
CA LEU A 227 7.91 -3.27 -17.31
C LEU A 227 6.70 -3.93 -16.64
N GLY A 228 6.69 -5.26 -16.70
CA GLY A 228 5.77 -6.11 -15.96
C GLY A 228 6.54 -7.13 -15.12
N ALA A 229 5.93 -7.67 -14.06
CA ALA A 229 6.58 -8.67 -13.23
C ALA A 229 6.21 -10.09 -13.65
N ASN A 230 7.15 -10.87 -14.16
CA ASN A 230 6.97 -12.29 -14.45
C ASN A 230 7.51 -13.21 -13.35
N ASP A 231 8.41 -12.70 -12.51
CA ASP A 231 9.02 -13.39 -11.38
C ASP A 231 9.30 -12.43 -10.21
N ARG A 232 9.84 -12.96 -9.11
CA ARG A 232 10.10 -12.18 -7.89
C ARG A 232 11.20 -11.13 -8.08
N ALA A 233 12.17 -11.36 -8.95
CA ALA A 233 13.24 -10.40 -9.20
C ALA A 233 12.69 -9.18 -9.97
N GLN A 234 11.88 -9.42 -11.01
CA GLN A 234 11.19 -8.34 -11.72
C GLN A 234 10.19 -7.60 -10.81
N LEU A 235 9.47 -8.31 -9.93
CA LEU A 235 8.61 -7.68 -8.93
C LEU A 235 9.38 -6.77 -7.98
N HIS A 236 10.59 -7.16 -7.58
CA HIS A 236 11.47 -6.31 -6.76
C HIS A 236 11.88 -5.04 -7.51
N ILE A 237 12.22 -5.13 -8.79
CA ILE A 237 12.55 -3.96 -9.63
C ILE A 237 11.37 -2.98 -9.66
N LEU A 238 10.14 -3.48 -9.88
CA LEU A 238 8.95 -2.64 -9.87
C LEU A 238 8.73 -1.95 -8.52
N ASN A 239 8.98 -2.65 -7.40
CA ASN A 239 8.93 -2.05 -6.06
C ASN A 239 9.92 -0.89 -5.92
N GLU A 240 11.18 -1.08 -6.35
CA GLU A 240 12.21 -0.04 -6.24
C GLU A 240 11.89 1.18 -7.11
N ILE A 241 11.45 0.97 -8.37
CA ILE A 241 11.08 2.08 -9.26
C ILE A 241 9.93 2.89 -8.65
N LEU A 242 8.86 2.22 -8.22
CA LEU A 242 7.71 2.91 -7.67
C LEU A 242 8.03 3.60 -6.34
N ARG A 243 8.81 2.95 -5.46
CA ARG A 243 9.31 3.53 -4.22
C ARG A 243 10.08 4.82 -4.46
N HIS A 244 11.01 4.81 -5.43
CA HIS A 244 11.76 6.00 -5.80
C HIS A 244 10.88 7.10 -6.39
N LYS A 245 9.92 6.76 -7.26
CA LYS A 245 8.97 7.72 -7.86
C LYS A 245 8.15 8.43 -6.77
N ILE A 246 7.61 7.68 -5.80
CA ILE A 246 6.81 8.24 -4.70
C ILE A 246 7.67 9.15 -3.81
N MET A 247 8.84 8.69 -3.38
CA MET A 247 9.72 9.50 -2.52
C MET A 247 10.20 10.77 -3.24
N HIS A 248 10.54 10.67 -4.52
CA HIS A 248 10.93 11.85 -5.31
C HIS A 248 9.79 12.88 -5.37
N GLN A 249 8.55 12.44 -5.63
CA GLN A 249 7.41 13.36 -5.65
C GLN A 249 7.19 14.02 -4.29
N LEU A 250 7.26 13.27 -3.19
CA LEU A 250 7.15 13.83 -1.84
C LEU A 250 8.24 14.86 -1.54
N MET A 251 9.48 14.61 -1.98
CA MET A 251 10.58 15.59 -1.82
C MET A 251 10.34 16.87 -2.64
N VAL A 252 9.81 16.74 -3.86
CA VAL A 252 9.40 17.91 -4.69
C VAL A 252 8.27 18.68 -4.00
N ASP A 253 7.36 17.99 -3.33
CA ASP A 253 6.23 18.60 -2.60
C ASP A 253 6.64 19.15 -1.21
N GLY A 254 7.94 19.10 -0.85
CA GLY A 254 8.49 19.75 0.34
C GLY A 254 8.59 18.86 1.58
N VAL A 255 8.58 17.53 1.41
CA VAL A 255 8.91 16.56 2.47
C VAL A 255 10.42 16.31 2.45
N ASP A 256 11.06 16.33 3.61
CA ASP A 256 12.49 16.04 3.75
C ASP A 256 12.72 14.53 3.97
N ILE A 257 13.48 13.89 3.08
CA ILE A 257 13.88 12.47 3.20
C ILE A 257 15.40 12.39 3.06
N PRO A 258 16.16 12.69 4.13
CA PRO A 258 17.63 12.84 4.04
C PRO A 258 18.35 11.54 3.71
N CYS A 259 17.72 10.40 3.96
CA CYS A 259 18.23 9.07 3.62
C CYS A 259 17.07 8.14 3.29
N THR A 260 17.12 7.51 2.13
CA THR A 260 16.05 6.65 1.63
C THR A 260 16.14 5.19 2.07
N ASP A 261 17.18 4.83 2.85
CA ASP A 261 17.44 3.45 3.25
C ASP A 261 16.30 2.88 4.11
N GLY A 262 15.68 1.82 3.61
CA GLY A 262 14.56 1.16 4.29
C GLY A 262 13.27 1.98 4.37
N VAL A 263 13.20 3.17 3.77
CA VAL A 263 11.98 3.95 3.70
C VAL A 263 11.03 3.34 2.67
N MET A 264 9.80 3.07 3.10
CA MET A 264 8.71 2.57 2.24
C MET A 264 7.46 3.40 2.49
N ILE A 265 6.94 4.05 1.45
CA ILE A 265 5.75 4.89 1.53
C ILE A 265 4.77 4.44 0.44
N ALA A 266 3.54 4.10 0.83
CA ALA A 266 2.48 3.77 -0.12
C ALA A 266 1.98 5.02 -0.87
N ASP A 267 1.45 4.83 -2.07
CA ASP A 267 0.92 5.90 -2.93
C ASP A 267 -0.34 6.60 -2.37
N THR A 268 -0.96 6.00 -1.35
CA THR A 268 -2.14 6.54 -0.65
C THR A 268 -1.78 7.45 0.51
N VAL A 269 -0.52 7.48 0.93
CA VAL A 269 -0.04 8.25 2.09
C VAL A 269 0.07 9.73 1.74
N GLN A 270 -0.42 10.59 2.64
CA GLN A 270 -0.33 12.04 2.53
C GLN A 270 0.58 12.60 3.61
N ILE A 271 1.53 13.45 3.24
CA ILE A 271 2.51 14.05 4.16
C ILE A 271 2.56 15.56 3.94
N GLY A 272 2.43 16.32 5.02
CA GLY A 272 2.51 17.78 4.99
C GLY A 272 3.95 18.28 4.81
N THR A 273 4.07 19.49 4.25
CA THR A 273 5.35 20.16 3.99
C THR A 273 6.15 20.39 5.28
N GLY A 274 7.49 20.37 5.18
CA GLY A 274 8.40 20.55 6.31
C GLY A 274 8.56 19.29 7.18
N THR A 275 7.82 18.22 6.93
CA THR A 275 7.96 16.95 7.64
C THR A 275 9.21 16.21 7.17
N THR A 276 9.99 15.70 8.13
CA THR A 276 11.18 14.88 7.88
C THR A 276 10.88 13.41 8.13
N ILE A 277 11.22 12.55 7.17
CA ILE A 277 11.09 11.08 7.25
C ILE A 277 12.47 10.46 7.35
N LEU A 278 12.75 9.78 8.47
CA LEU A 278 14.05 9.16 8.75
C LEU A 278 14.12 7.69 8.26
N PRO A 279 15.34 7.14 8.14
CA PRO A 279 15.57 5.79 7.62
C PRO A 279 14.77 4.69 8.33
N GLY A 280 14.43 3.64 7.58
CA GLY A 280 13.66 2.50 8.10
C GLY A 280 12.19 2.77 8.37
N THR A 281 11.69 3.96 8.02
CA THR A 281 10.28 4.32 8.22
C THR A 281 9.38 3.69 7.16
N ILE A 282 8.28 3.08 7.60
CA ILE A 282 7.29 2.40 6.73
C ILE A 282 5.92 3.04 6.95
N LEU A 283 5.36 3.64 5.90
CA LEU A 283 4.07 4.32 5.91
C LEU A 283 3.12 3.66 4.93
N LEU A 284 2.01 3.10 5.41
CA LEU A 284 1.09 2.29 4.63
C LEU A 284 -0.37 2.68 4.86
N GLY A 285 -1.26 2.13 4.02
CA GLY A 285 -2.70 2.33 4.11
C GLY A 285 -3.11 3.78 3.86
N ASN A 286 -4.19 4.23 4.49
CA ASN A 286 -4.69 5.60 4.38
C ASN A 286 -4.07 6.51 5.46
N THR A 287 -2.73 6.45 5.60
CA THR A 287 -2.00 7.26 6.59
C THR A 287 -1.92 8.73 6.15
N THR A 288 -2.20 9.63 7.10
CA THR A 288 -2.03 11.08 6.92
C THR A 288 -1.09 11.62 7.98
N ILE A 289 -0.12 12.44 7.56
CA ILE A 289 0.85 13.09 8.44
C ILE A 289 0.82 14.60 8.18
N GLY A 290 0.72 15.39 9.23
CA GLY A 290 0.69 16.84 9.18
C GLY A 290 2.03 17.46 8.77
N LYS A 291 2.15 18.77 9.01
CA LYS A 291 3.34 19.57 8.70
C LYS A 291 4.34 19.55 9.84
N ASP A 292 5.61 19.81 9.50
CA ASP A 292 6.69 20.05 10.46
C ASP A 292 6.88 18.89 11.47
N CYS A 293 6.60 17.67 11.06
CA CYS A 293 6.77 16.46 11.88
C CYS A 293 8.17 15.87 11.72
N LEU A 294 8.61 15.10 12.73
CA LEU A 294 9.79 14.24 12.66
C LEU A 294 9.37 12.78 12.84
N ILE A 295 9.42 12.00 11.76
CA ILE A 295 8.93 10.62 11.73
C ILE A 295 10.07 9.64 11.47
N GLY A 296 10.31 8.76 12.41
CA GLY A 296 11.41 7.79 12.37
C GLY A 296 12.50 8.09 13.40
N PRO A 297 13.62 7.33 13.38
CA PRO A 297 13.83 6.17 12.50
C PRO A 297 12.94 4.95 12.85
N ASN A 298 12.92 3.95 11.96
CA ASN A 298 12.26 2.66 12.19
C ASN A 298 10.80 2.76 12.67
N THR A 299 10.08 3.79 12.27
CA THR A 299 8.68 4.00 12.63
C THR A 299 7.77 3.33 11.60
N TYR A 300 6.78 2.58 12.08
CA TYR A 300 5.78 1.91 11.25
C TYR A 300 4.41 2.54 11.51
N ILE A 301 3.79 3.08 10.47
CA ILE A 301 2.44 3.64 10.55
C ILE A 301 1.56 2.98 9.49
N MET A 302 0.39 2.48 9.90
CA MET A 302 -0.63 1.93 9.00
C MET A 302 -2.01 2.44 9.43
N ASP A 303 -2.72 3.08 8.50
CA ASP A 303 -4.04 3.68 8.74
C ASP A 303 -4.04 4.64 9.94
N GLY A 304 -2.97 5.44 10.04
CA GLY A 304 -2.75 6.39 11.13
C GLY A 304 -3.02 7.83 10.72
N THR A 305 -3.52 8.64 11.66
CA THR A 305 -3.63 10.10 11.51
C THR A 305 -2.67 10.78 12.47
N VAL A 306 -1.76 11.58 11.93
CA VAL A 306 -0.74 12.32 12.69
C VAL A 306 -0.91 13.80 12.42
N GLY A 307 -1.05 14.61 13.49
CA GLY A 307 -1.18 16.05 13.44
C GLY A 307 0.12 16.78 13.06
N ASN A 308 0.17 18.08 13.31
CA ASN A 308 1.33 18.92 12.98
C ASN A 308 2.35 18.96 14.14
N GLY A 309 3.63 19.08 13.80
CA GLY A 309 4.71 19.23 14.78
C GLY A 309 4.90 18.02 15.69
N VAL A 310 4.51 16.84 15.23
CA VAL A 310 4.58 15.58 15.98
C VAL A 310 5.96 14.93 15.79
N THR A 311 6.49 14.35 16.87
CA THR A 311 7.72 13.53 16.82
C THR A 311 7.39 12.08 17.15
N LEU A 312 7.74 11.14 16.24
CA LEU A 312 7.58 9.69 16.43
C LEU A 312 8.91 8.98 16.19
N ASP A 313 9.52 8.44 17.23
CA ASP A 313 10.79 7.72 17.18
C ASP A 313 10.61 6.24 17.52
N ASN A 314 10.94 5.33 16.61
CA ASN A 314 10.74 3.88 16.81
C ASN A 314 9.32 3.53 17.28
N VAL A 315 8.30 4.08 16.65
CA VAL A 315 6.89 3.90 17.01
C VAL A 315 6.21 2.93 16.06
N LYS A 316 5.38 2.04 16.60
CA LYS A 316 4.39 1.31 15.82
C LYS A 316 3.01 1.89 16.06
N LEU A 317 2.44 2.56 15.07
CA LEU A 317 1.11 3.17 15.11
C LEU A 317 0.19 2.48 14.11
N THR A 318 -0.95 1.98 14.59
CA THR A 318 -1.94 1.34 13.71
C THR A 318 -3.34 1.77 14.11
N ASP A 319 -4.14 2.16 13.08
CA ASP A 319 -5.56 2.50 13.28
C ASP A 319 -5.77 3.43 14.48
N SER A 320 -5.03 4.54 14.52
CA SER A 320 -4.98 5.43 15.68
C SER A 320 -4.60 6.86 15.28
N THR A 321 -4.88 7.81 16.18
CA THR A 321 -4.66 9.24 15.97
C THR A 321 -3.67 9.80 16.99
N VAL A 322 -2.73 10.62 16.51
CA VAL A 322 -1.80 11.42 17.33
C VAL A 322 -1.99 12.87 16.92
N GLU A 323 -2.50 13.70 17.81
CA GLU A 323 -2.77 15.12 17.56
C GLU A 323 -1.50 15.99 17.62
N ASP A 324 -1.68 17.27 17.32
CA ASP A 324 -0.59 18.27 17.19
C ASP A 324 0.35 18.31 18.39
N SER A 325 1.63 18.51 18.10
CA SER A 325 2.69 18.72 19.10
C SER A 325 2.85 17.59 20.13
N ALA A 326 2.29 16.41 19.87
CA ALA A 326 2.54 15.25 20.69
C ALA A 326 3.87 14.58 20.30
N ASP A 327 4.47 13.86 21.24
CA ASP A 327 5.67 13.10 20.97
C ASP A 327 5.57 11.68 21.55
N ALA A 328 6.10 10.71 20.80
CA ALA A 328 6.12 9.31 21.22
C ALA A 328 7.44 8.62 20.82
N GLY A 329 7.93 7.77 21.70
CA GLY A 329 9.11 6.95 21.45
C GLY A 329 10.22 7.09 22.49
N PRO A 330 11.29 6.27 22.35
CA PRO A 330 11.36 5.13 21.45
C PRO A 330 10.60 3.89 21.95
N PHE A 331 10.40 2.91 21.04
CA PHE A 331 9.78 1.62 21.35
C PHE A 331 8.36 1.69 21.91
N VAL A 332 7.53 2.51 21.30
CA VAL A 332 6.12 2.72 21.65
C VAL A 332 5.21 1.98 20.68
N GLN A 333 4.12 1.41 21.21
CA GLN A 333 3.03 0.89 20.38
C GLN A 333 1.72 1.63 20.67
N ILE A 334 1.09 2.17 19.62
CA ILE A 334 -0.22 2.84 19.68
C ILE A 334 -1.15 2.12 18.71
N ARG A 335 -2.30 1.62 19.21
CA ARG A 335 -3.18 0.78 18.39
C ARG A 335 -4.64 0.75 18.81
N GLY A 336 -5.48 0.21 17.92
CA GLY A 336 -6.88 -0.13 18.24
C GLY A 336 -7.78 1.06 18.46
N GLY A 337 -7.69 2.08 17.59
CA GLY A 337 -8.50 3.29 17.66
C GLY A 337 -8.09 4.25 18.79
N SER A 338 -6.83 4.17 19.25
CA SER A 338 -6.35 5.07 20.29
C SER A 338 -6.20 6.50 19.80
N VAL A 339 -6.45 7.46 20.68
CA VAL A 339 -6.29 8.90 20.42
C VAL A 339 -5.35 9.50 21.46
N LEU A 340 -4.22 10.05 21.01
CA LEU A 340 -3.35 10.91 21.79
C LEU A 340 -3.65 12.35 21.46
N HIS A 341 -4.19 13.10 22.42
CA HIS A 341 -4.50 14.52 22.23
C HIS A 341 -3.25 15.40 22.21
N THR A 342 -3.44 16.65 21.87
CA THR A 342 -2.41 17.67 21.70
C THR A 342 -1.40 17.71 22.86
N GLY A 343 -0.10 17.67 22.52
CA GLY A 343 0.99 17.80 23.48
C GLY A 343 1.17 16.61 24.45
N VAL A 344 0.59 15.45 24.15
CA VAL A 344 0.82 14.22 24.92
C VAL A 344 2.25 13.74 24.73
N HIS A 345 2.90 13.34 25.84
CA HIS A 345 4.24 12.75 25.85
C HIS A 345 4.19 11.28 26.23
N ILE A 346 4.63 10.38 25.31
CA ILE A 346 4.71 8.92 25.53
C ILE A 346 6.15 8.49 25.35
N GLY A 347 6.82 8.09 26.41
CA GLY A 347 8.23 7.65 26.39
C GLY A 347 8.41 6.14 26.21
N ASP A 348 9.57 5.67 26.64
CA ASP A 348 10.13 4.34 26.35
C ASP A 348 9.22 3.18 26.82
N PHE A 349 9.01 2.20 25.92
CA PHE A 349 8.32 0.94 26.20
C PHE A 349 6.90 1.10 26.74
N VAL A 350 6.17 2.08 26.23
CA VAL A 350 4.76 2.30 26.55
C VAL A 350 3.88 1.69 25.46
N GLU A 351 2.81 1.02 25.86
CA GLU A 351 1.76 0.60 24.94
C GLU A 351 0.45 1.33 25.27
N VAL A 352 -0.17 1.92 24.24
CA VAL A 352 -1.50 2.54 24.30
C VAL A 352 -2.45 1.76 23.39
N LYS A 353 -3.53 1.24 23.94
CA LYS A 353 -4.48 0.40 23.20
C LYS A 353 -5.92 0.78 23.51
N ASN A 354 -6.72 1.06 22.46
CA ASN A 354 -8.15 1.35 22.59
C ASN A 354 -8.43 2.37 23.70
N SER A 355 -7.65 3.46 23.73
CA SER A 355 -7.64 4.44 24.81
C SER A 355 -7.58 5.86 24.27
N THR A 356 -8.21 6.77 25.00
CA THR A 356 -8.08 8.21 24.75
C THR A 356 -7.17 8.79 25.85
N VAL A 357 -6.14 9.54 25.44
CA VAL A 357 -5.18 10.17 26.36
C VAL A 357 -5.26 11.68 26.20
N GLY A 358 -5.72 12.36 27.22
CA GLY A 358 -6.01 13.81 27.23
C GLY A 358 -4.76 14.68 27.10
N ALA A 359 -4.98 15.91 26.65
CA ALA A 359 -3.93 16.85 26.29
C ALA A 359 -2.89 17.06 27.40
N GLY A 360 -1.61 17.13 27.04
CA GLY A 360 -0.50 17.37 27.96
C GLY A 360 -0.23 16.24 28.97
N THR A 361 -0.89 15.10 28.85
CA THR A 361 -0.65 13.90 29.69
C THR A 361 0.71 13.29 29.37
N LYS A 362 1.39 12.78 30.40
CA LYS A 362 2.73 12.22 30.31
C LYS A 362 2.78 10.79 30.82
N SER A 363 3.36 9.90 30.01
CA SER A 363 3.67 8.51 30.36
C SER A 363 5.05 8.15 29.83
N ALA A 364 6.09 8.46 30.61
CA ALA A 364 7.45 8.47 30.10
C ALA A 364 8.11 7.07 30.04
N HIS A 365 7.65 6.07 30.80
CA HIS A 365 8.35 4.79 30.93
C HIS A 365 7.44 3.60 31.21
N LEU A 366 7.69 2.47 30.53
CA LEU A 366 7.24 1.10 30.87
C LEU A 366 5.79 1.04 31.40
N THR A 367 4.82 1.48 30.61
CA THR A 367 3.43 1.59 31.05
C THR A 367 2.50 0.92 30.04
N TYR A 368 1.46 0.25 30.52
CA TYR A 368 0.36 -0.22 29.69
C TYR A 368 -0.91 0.59 29.97
N ILE A 369 -1.38 1.33 28.97
CA ILE A 369 -2.63 2.08 28.97
C ILE A 369 -3.60 1.39 28.01
N GLY A 370 -4.42 0.49 28.53
CA GLY A 370 -5.38 -0.30 27.75
C GLY A 370 -6.82 -0.05 28.17
N ASP A 371 -7.71 0.10 27.18
CA ASP A 371 -9.15 0.32 27.39
C ASP A 371 -9.42 1.42 28.44
N SER A 372 -8.82 2.61 28.25
CA SER A 372 -8.85 3.69 29.26
C SER A 372 -9.27 5.02 28.66
N ASP A 373 -9.99 5.82 29.44
CA ASP A 373 -10.30 7.21 29.16
C ASP A 373 -9.51 8.07 30.15
N VAL A 374 -8.44 8.71 29.66
CA VAL A 374 -7.48 9.46 30.47
C VAL A 374 -7.69 10.95 30.21
N GLY A 375 -7.85 11.73 31.27
CA GLY A 375 -7.97 13.18 31.25
C GLY A 375 -6.70 13.91 30.84
N ALA A 376 -6.78 15.23 30.88
CA ALA A 376 -5.67 16.10 30.54
C ALA A 376 -4.67 16.25 31.70
N GLY A 377 -3.37 16.43 31.39
CA GLY A 377 -2.34 16.73 32.36
C GLY A 377 -2.06 15.62 33.38
N VAL A 378 -2.46 14.39 33.10
CA VAL A 378 -2.20 13.22 33.94
C VAL A 378 -0.71 12.84 33.88
N ASN A 379 -0.15 12.42 35.00
CA ASN A 379 1.22 11.87 35.04
C ASN A 379 1.20 10.41 35.43
N PHE A 380 1.67 9.54 34.54
CA PHE A 380 1.87 8.12 34.81
C PHE A 380 3.30 7.84 35.29
N GLY A 381 3.40 7.25 36.47
CA GLY A 381 4.68 6.70 36.97
C GLY A 381 5.04 5.40 36.23
N CYS A 382 6.33 5.13 36.13
CA CYS A 382 6.91 3.93 35.51
C CYS A 382 6.28 2.64 36.08
N GLY A 383 5.97 1.68 35.22
CA GLY A 383 5.41 0.39 35.62
C GLY A 383 3.91 0.41 35.92
N THR A 384 3.20 1.47 35.57
CA THR A 384 1.75 1.51 35.72
C THR A 384 1.07 0.59 34.72
N VAL A 385 0.04 -0.15 35.18
CA VAL A 385 -0.75 -1.04 34.34
C VAL A 385 -2.23 -0.82 34.57
N THR A 386 -2.99 -0.55 33.51
CA THR A 386 -4.44 -0.68 33.52
C THR A 386 -4.81 -2.14 33.32
N VAL A 387 -5.28 -2.80 34.39
CA VAL A 387 -5.66 -4.22 34.38
C VAL A 387 -7.07 -4.35 33.83
N ASN A 388 -7.17 -4.34 32.51
CA ASN A 388 -8.42 -4.20 31.77
C ASN A 388 -9.12 -5.51 31.42
N TYR A 389 -8.56 -6.68 31.80
CA TYR A 389 -9.09 -8.00 31.44
C TYR A 389 -9.16 -8.93 32.67
N ASP A 390 -10.35 -9.45 32.91
CA ASP A 390 -10.64 -10.34 34.06
C ASP A 390 -10.57 -11.84 33.72
N GLY A 391 -10.07 -12.21 32.55
CA GLY A 391 -10.07 -13.57 32.01
C GLY A 391 -11.27 -13.87 31.10
N LYS A 392 -12.33 -13.05 31.13
CA LYS A 392 -13.54 -13.21 30.30
C LYS A 392 -13.98 -11.91 29.59
N ASN A 393 -13.97 -10.79 30.34
CA ASN A 393 -14.45 -9.50 29.86
C ASN A 393 -13.36 -8.45 29.92
N LYS A 394 -13.42 -7.48 29.01
CA LYS A 394 -12.63 -6.25 29.07
C LYS A 394 -13.45 -5.15 29.71
N ARG A 395 -12.81 -4.36 30.58
CA ARG A 395 -13.39 -3.23 31.30
C ARG A 395 -12.52 -1.99 31.07
N ARG A 396 -13.12 -0.82 31.19
CA ARG A 396 -12.40 0.45 31.02
C ARG A 396 -12.04 1.05 32.38
N CYS A 397 -10.89 1.74 32.43
CA CYS A 397 -10.53 2.67 33.48
C CYS A 397 -10.88 4.10 33.05
N LYS A 398 -11.31 4.94 33.99
CA LYS A 398 -11.41 6.39 33.80
C LYS A 398 -10.45 7.09 34.73
N ILE A 399 -9.68 8.04 34.22
CA ILE A 399 -8.69 8.79 34.99
C ILE A 399 -8.95 10.27 34.74
N GLY A 400 -9.26 11.00 35.79
CA GLY A 400 -9.60 12.41 35.74
C GLY A 400 -8.40 13.33 35.45
N ASP A 401 -8.68 14.57 35.19
CA ASP A 401 -7.69 15.60 34.84
C ASP A 401 -6.67 15.82 35.98
N GLY A 402 -5.39 15.97 35.63
CA GLY A 402 -4.33 16.30 36.55
C GLY A 402 -4.02 15.21 37.60
N ALA A 403 -4.53 14.00 37.45
CA ALA A 403 -4.23 12.90 38.36
C ALA A 403 -2.75 12.51 38.29
N PHE A 404 -2.18 12.12 39.44
CA PHE A 404 -0.82 11.59 39.55
C PHE A 404 -0.87 10.10 39.92
N ILE A 405 -0.41 9.25 39.00
CA ILE A 405 -0.37 7.81 39.17
C ILE A 405 1.06 7.42 39.55
N GLY A 406 1.26 6.98 40.81
CA GLY A 406 2.58 6.56 41.31
C GLY A 406 3.14 5.35 40.56
N CYS A 407 4.48 5.19 40.59
CA CYS A 407 5.15 4.07 39.93
C CYS A 407 4.64 2.72 40.37
N ASN A 408 4.64 1.71 39.49
CA ASN A 408 4.19 0.33 39.77
C ASN A 408 2.76 0.27 40.35
N THR A 409 1.88 1.14 39.86
CA THR A 409 0.46 1.11 40.21
C THR A 409 -0.30 0.17 39.28
N ASN A 410 -1.17 -0.67 39.84
CA ASN A 410 -2.14 -1.46 39.10
C ASN A 410 -3.52 -0.85 39.25
N LEU A 411 -4.17 -0.43 38.16
CA LEU A 411 -5.55 0.01 38.14
C LEU A 411 -6.43 -1.14 37.68
N VAL A 412 -7.16 -1.78 38.58
CA VAL A 412 -7.99 -2.96 38.25
C VAL A 412 -9.35 -2.49 37.77
N ALA A 413 -9.56 -2.56 36.45
CA ALA A 413 -10.79 -2.12 35.84
C ALA A 413 -12.02 -3.00 36.15
N PRO A 414 -13.24 -2.43 36.32
CA PRO A 414 -13.52 -1.00 36.14
C PRO A 414 -13.12 -0.19 37.38
N VAL A 415 -12.49 0.96 37.18
CA VAL A 415 -12.16 1.91 38.26
C VAL A 415 -12.17 3.34 37.74
N GLU A 416 -12.67 4.27 38.54
CA GLU A 416 -12.64 5.71 38.27
C GLU A 416 -11.67 6.40 39.26
N VAL A 417 -10.68 7.12 38.70
CA VAL A 417 -9.76 7.99 39.45
C VAL A 417 -10.19 9.42 39.22
N GLY A 418 -10.60 10.11 40.27
CA GLY A 418 -11.08 11.48 40.21
C GLY A 418 -9.96 12.49 39.88
N ASP A 419 -10.38 13.70 39.51
CA ASP A 419 -9.49 14.81 39.16
C ASP A 419 -8.48 15.12 40.26
N ARG A 420 -7.21 15.35 39.89
CA ARG A 420 -6.11 15.70 40.82
C ARG A 420 -5.87 14.67 41.93
N ALA A 421 -6.42 13.45 41.79
CA ALA A 421 -6.13 12.37 42.73
C ALA A 421 -4.65 11.99 42.67
N TYR A 422 -4.08 11.64 43.81
CA TYR A 422 -2.70 11.21 43.95
C TYR A 422 -2.63 9.76 44.40
N ILE A 423 -2.07 8.88 43.60
CA ILE A 423 -1.91 7.45 43.95
C ILE A 423 -0.47 7.19 44.38
N ALA A 424 -0.28 6.66 45.55
CA ALA A 424 1.03 6.31 46.08
C ALA A 424 1.65 5.14 45.28
N ALA A 425 2.94 5.21 45.00
CA ALA A 425 3.68 4.17 44.29
C ALA A 425 3.50 2.78 44.88
N GLY A 426 3.43 1.72 44.07
CA GLY A 426 3.24 0.34 44.48
C GLY A 426 1.83 -0.01 44.91
N SER A 427 0.84 0.79 44.59
CA SER A 427 -0.57 0.55 44.95
C SER A 427 -1.27 -0.35 43.95
N THR A 428 -2.21 -1.19 44.43
CA THR A 428 -3.18 -1.91 43.59
C THR A 428 -4.56 -1.38 43.90
N ILE A 429 -5.14 -0.65 42.98
CA ILE A 429 -6.40 0.08 43.09
C ILE A 429 -7.55 -0.78 42.56
N THR A 430 -8.54 -1.05 43.38
CA THR A 430 -9.73 -1.88 43.09
C THR A 430 -11.05 -1.13 43.27
N ASP A 431 -11.02 0.04 43.91
CA ASP A 431 -12.16 0.88 44.21
C ASP A 431 -11.94 2.28 43.65
N ASP A 432 -13.02 3.01 43.37
CA ASP A 432 -12.98 4.36 42.86
C ASP A 432 -12.28 5.32 43.83
N ILE A 433 -11.53 6.28 43.27
CA ILE A 433 -10.79 7.27 44.05
C ILE A 433 -11.46 8.63 43.85
N PRO A 434 -11.89 9.31 44.92
CA PRO A 434 -12.39 10.70 44.83
C PRO A 434 -11.33 11.68 44.32
N GLY A 435 -11.79 12.77 43.70
CA GLY A 435 -10.89 13.86 43.33
C GLY A 435 -10.18 14.46 44.55
N ASP A 436 -8.97 15.01 44.32
CA ASP A 436 -8.13 15.63 45.36
C ASP A 436 -7.71 14.68 46.50
N ALA A 437 -7.86 13.37 46.34
CA ALA A 437 -7.54 12.37 47.39
C ALA A 437 -6.15 11.77 47.20
N LEU A 438 -5.49 11.46 48.32
CA LEU A 438 -4.32 10.53 48.34
C LEU A 438 -4.80 9.11 48.58
N SER A 439 -4.56 8.21 47.64
CA SER A 439 -4.85 6.79 47.74
C SER A 439 -3.59 5.97 47.96
N ILE A 440 -3.60 5.10 49.01
CA ILE A 440 -2.49 4.21 49.34
C ILE A 440 -3.04 2.80 49.48
N ALA A 441 -2.77 1.92 48.54
CA ALA A 441 -3.24 0.53 48.52
C ALA A 441 -2.07 -0.44 48.43
N ARG A 442 -1.23 -0.41 49.50
CA ARG A 442 -0.06 -1.28 49.67
C ARG A 442 0.22 -1.52 51.14
N ALA A 443 0.89 -2.65 51.48
CA ALA A 443 1.31 -2.95 52.84
C ALA A 443 2.31 -1.94 53.39
N ARG A 444 2.31 -1.72 54.72
CA ARG A 444 3.34 -0.94 55.39
C ARG A 444 4.67 -1.70 55.32
N GLN A 445 5.76 -0.97 55.13
CA GLN A 445 7.12 -1.52 55.16
C GLN A 445 7.45 -2.09 56.53
N VAL A 446 8.00 -3.30 56.57
CA VAL A 446 8.54 -3.95 57.76
C VAL A 446 10.03 -4.23 57.52
N ASN A 447 10.87 -3.66 58.39
CA ASN A 447 12.31 -3.97 58.39
C ASN A 447 12.63 -5.06 59.39
N LYS A 448 13.48 -6.01 59.03
CA LYS A 448 13.98 -7.10 59.91
C LYS A 448 15.50 -6.95 60.05
N PRO A 449 15.99 -6.16 61.03
CA PRO A 449 17.42 -5.98 61.26
C PRO A 449 18.10 -7.34 61.53
N GLY A 450 19.31 -7.52 61.02
CA GLY A 450 20.09 -8.73 61.19
C GLY A 450 19.69 -9.94 60.35
N TRP A 451 18.57 -9.87 59.60
CA TRP A 451 18.02 -11.01 58.84
C TRP A 451 19.02 -11.64 57.86
N VAL A 452 19.81 -10.83 57.14
CA VAL A 452 20.81 -11.32 56.18
C VAL A 452 21.92 -12.06 56.91
N THR A 453 22.37 -11.54 58.05
CA THR A 453 23.41 -12.15 58.86
C THR A 453 22.95 -13.51 59.44
N GLU A 454 21.70 -13.58 59.90
CA GLU A 454 21.11 -14.80 60.44
C GLU A 454 20.82 -15.85 59.36
N LYS A 455 20.24 -15.44 58.23
CA LYS A 455 19.75 -16.34 57.18
C LYS A 455 20.79 -16.70 56.14
N LYS A 456 21.89 -15.91 56.00
CA LYS A 456 22.97 -16.10 55.00
C LYS A 456 22.43 -16.48 53.61
N PRO A 457 21.51 -15.69 52.99
CA PRO A 457 20.81 -16.08 51.75
C PRO A 457 21.74 -16.13 50.51
N TYR A 458 22.97 -15.67 50.67
CA TYR A 458 23.96 -15.69 49.60
C TYR A 458 24.98 -16.80 49.79
N LYS A 459 25.36 -17.51 48.73
CA LYS A 459 26.53 -18.40 48.74
C LYS A 459 27.78 -17.55 48.97
N GLU A 460 28.59 -17.93 49.97
CA GLU A 460 29.92 -17.34 50.13
C GLU A 460 30.69 -17.55 48.83
N LYS A 461 31.18 -16.44 48.20
CA LYS A 461 32.10 -16.58 47.08
C LYS A 461 33.36 -17.27 47.62
N LYS A 462 33.61 -18.48 47.10
CA LYS A 462 34.89 -19.17 47.30
C LYS A 462 36.01 -18.39 46.63
#